data_5169a27b1ef4ed6b6bc67d703ec0a58a
#
_entry.id   5169a27b1ef4ed6b6bc67d703ec0a58a
#
_cell.length_a   1.000
_cell.length_b   1.000
_cell.length_c   1.000
_cell.angle_alpha   90.00
_cell.angle_beta   90.00
_cell.angle_gamma   90.00
#
_symmetry.space_group_name_H-M   'P 1'
#
loop_
_entity.id
_entity.type
_entity.pdbx_description
1 polymer ?
#
loop_
_entity_poly.entity_id
_entity_poly.type
_entity_poly.pdbx_seq_one_letter_code
_entity_poly.pdbx_strand_id
1 'polypeptide(L)'
;MEVTARGDVPKTLQTIAFVSIPESADLEFLLWDLQDAIAAYARLSGTSLPRLVALETDDGGSAADGIVFAVEDALNNEAMSVVEQALDCLGGTETRVYVVVQADCESPERAHTVVGHLREACERRGLSWCGGIVVCAGSGIAALRHSPRMGLLRRPFSEAMDKLVGAVRMGCSIEHAQRLGGGNAENLGTDGMVFAEPAVPAPIWNLSMRK
;
A
#
# COMPACT_ATOMS: atom_id res chain seq x y z
N MET A 1 -24.37 3.72 18.53
CA MET A 1 -24.36 4.20 17.14
C MET A 1 -22.88 4.23 16.75
N GLU A 2 -22.41 3.17 16.08
CA GLU A 2 -21.03 3.08 15.61
C GLU A 2 -20.84 4.14 14.53
N VAL A 3 -19.93 5.09 14.75
CA VAL A 3 -19.56 6.07 13.73
C VAL A 3 -18.71 5.33 12.71
N THR A 4 -19.30 4.99 11.59
CA THR A 4 -18.58 4.39 10.45
C THR A 4 -17.47 5.34 10.05
N ALA A 5 -16.21 4.89 10.14
CA ALA A 5 -15.07 5.70 9.72
C ALA A 5 -15.24 6.07 8.24
N ARG A 6 -14.83 7.29 7.84
CA ARG A 6 -14.98 7.78 6.45
C ARG A 6 -14.40 6.83 5.39
N GLY A 7 -13.40 6.03 5.76
CA GLY A 7 -12.78 5.02 4.90
C GLY A 7 -13.60 3.75 4.68
N ASP A 8 -14.67 3.54 5.42
CA ASP A 8 -15.44 2.27 5.39
C ASP A 8 -16.57 2.25 4.36
N VAL A 9 -16.94 3.40 3.81
CA VAL A 9 -17.96 3.45 2.76
C VAL A 9 -17.31 3.22 1.40
N PRO A 10 -17.66 2.15 0.66
CA PRO A 10 -17.12 1.90 -0.68
C PRO A 10 -17.38 3.07 -1.63
N LYS A 11 -16.36 3.43 -2.41
CA LYS A 11 -16.41 4.50 -3.42
C LYS A 11 -15.61 4.07 -4.65
N THR A 12 -16.17 4.16 -5.84
CA THR A 12 -15.41 3.88 -7.06
C THR A 12 -14.35 4.96 -7.26
N LEU A 13 -13.08 4.55 -7.27
CA LEU A 13 -11.95 5.44 -7.57
C LEU A 13 -11.77 5.55 -9.08
N GLN A 14 -11.76 6.77 -9.62
CA GLN A 14 -11.56 7.05 -11.04
C GLN A 14 -10.10 7.32 -11.36
N THR A 15 -9.39 7.97 -10.43
CA THR A 15 -7.96 8.28 -10.57
C THR A 15 -7.22 7.90 -9.30
N ILE A 16 -6.16 7.13 -9.46
CA ILE A 16 -5.30 6.67 -8.37
C ILE A 16 -3.88 7.13 -8.63
N ALA A 17 -3.34 7.92 -7.71
CA ALA A 17 -1.95 8.37 -7.73
C ALA A 17 -1.04 7.36 -7.02
N PHE A 18 0.20 7.25 -7.49
CA PHE A 18 1.23 6.38 -6.92
C PHE A 18 2.49 7.20 -6.64
N VAL A 19 3.06 7.00 -5.47
CA VAL A 19 4.28 7.71 -5.01
C VAL A 19 5.19 6.74 -4.28
N SER A 20 6.46 6.71 -4.65
CA SER A 20 7.51 6.00 -3.90
C SER A 20 8.41 7.00 -3.16
N ILE A 21 8.64 6.77 -1.87
CA ILE A 21 9.45 7.64 -1.03
C ILE A 21 10.30 6.79 -0.06
N PRO A 22 11.64 6.80 -0.20
CA PRO A 22 12.42 7.37 -1.31
C PRO A 22 12.21 6.63 -2.63
N GLU A 23 12.71 7.17 -3.73
CA GLU A 23 12.78 6.42 -4.98
C GLU A 23 13.76 5.26 -4.82
N SER A 24 13.26 4.03 -4.96
CA SER A 24 14.08 2.82 -4.92
C SER A 24 13.48 1.73 -5.81
N ALA A 25 14.35 0.87 -6.34
CA ALA A 25 13.92 -0.23 -7.22
C ALA A 25 12.94 -1.19 -6.53
N ASP A 26 13.06 -1.36 -5.22
CA ASP A 26 12.20 -2.21 -4.43
C ASP A 26 10.79 -1.61 -4.29
N LEU A 27 10.67 -0.32 -3.97
CA LEU A 27 9.40 0.37 -3.88
C LEU A 27 8.72 0.51 -5.25
N GLU A 28 9.50 0.81 -6.29
CA GLU A 28 9.00 0.82 -7.67
C GLU A 28 8.44 -0.54 -8.08
N PHE A 29 9.12 -1.63 -7.71
CA PHE A 29 8.63 -2.97 -7.98
C PHE A 29 7.30 -3.24 -7.26
N LEU A 30 7.16 -2.86 -6.00
CA LEU A 30 5.93 -3.04 -5.23
C LEU A 30 4.76 -2.25 -5.84
N LEU A 31 5.00 -1.00 -6.25
CA LEU A 31 3.98 -0.20 -6.94
C LEU A 31 3.63 -0.78 -8.31
N TRP A 32 4.63 -1.22 -9.08
CA TRP A 32 4.40 -1.88 -10.36
C TRP A 32 3.55 -3.16 -10.20
N ASP A 33 3.85 -4.01 -9.20
CA ASP A 33 3.10 -5.24 -8.93
C ASP A 33 1.64 -4.94 -8.56
N LEU A 34 1.41 -3.87 -7.79
CA LEU A 34 0.06 -3.40 -7.44
C LEU A 34 -0.70 -2.91 -8.67
N GLN A 35 -0.07 -2.08 -9.50
CA GLN A 35 -0.68 -1.55 -10.72
C GLN A 35 -1.03 -2.66 -11.71
N ASP A 36 -0.11 -3.63 -11.91
CA ASP A 36 -0.36 -4.80 -12.77
C ASP A 36 -1.52 -5.64 -12.24
N ALA A 37 -1.60 -5.85 -10.92
CA ALA A 37 -2.69 -6.57 -10.30
C ALA A 37 -4.03 -5.83 -10.46
N ILE A 38 -4.09 -4.51 -10.24
CA ILE A 38 -5.31 -3.71 -10.48
C ILE A 38 -5.78 -3.86 -11.92
N ALA A 39 -4.86 -3.75 -12.88
CA ALA A 39 -5.17 -3.90 -14.31
C ALA A 39 -5.65 -5.33 -14.66
N ALA A 40 -5.02 -6.36 -14.09
CA ALA A 40 -5.42 -7.74 -14.28
C ALA A 40 -6.84 -8.02 -13.75
N TYR A 41 -7.14 -7.53 -12.54
CA TYR A 41 -8.48 -7.67 -11.96
C TYR A 41 -9.55 -6.89 -12.73
N ALA A 42 -9.25 -5.68 -13.21
CA ALA A 42 -10.18 -4.92 -14.04
C ALA A 42 -10.55 -5.69 -15.32
N ARG A 43 -9.54 -6.28 -15.99
CA ARG A 43 -9.75 -7.12 -17.20
C ARG A 43 -10.59 -8.36 -16.88
N LEU A 44 -10.30 -9.07 -15.80
CA LEU A 44 -11.02 -10.30 -15.42
C LEU A 44 -12.46 -10.03 -15.02
N SER A 45 -12.74 -8.92 -14.33
CA SER A 45 -14.08 -8.55 -13.89
C SER A 45 -14.89 -7.78 -14.93
N GLY A 46 -14.30 -7.40 -16.06
CA GLY A 46 -14.95 -6.58 -17.07
C GLY A 46 -15.29 -5.16 -16.59
N THR A 47 -14.59 -4.67 -15.54
CA THR A 47 -14.77 -3.31 -15.01
C THR A 47 -13.80 -2.34 -15.67
N SER A 48 -14.15 -1.04 -15.67
CA SER A 48 -13.25 -0.01 -16.15
C SER A 48 -11.99 0.07 -15.29
N LEU A 49 -10.83 0.17 -15.94
CA LEU A 49 -9.57 0.44 -15.26
C LEU A 49 -9.55 1.90 -14.79
N PRO A 50 -9.29 2.20 -13.51
CA PRO A 50 -9.05 3.58 -13.09
C PRO A 50 -7.81 4.16 -13.78
N ARG A 51 -7.76 5.47 -13.90
CA ARG A 51 -6.58 6.17 -14.39
C ARG A 51 -5.47 6.05 -13.34
N LEU A 52 -4.37 5.38 -13.68
CA LEU A 52 -3.20 5.23 -12.82
C LEU A 52 -2.19 6.32 -13.20
N VAL A 53 -1.78 7.15 -12.24
CA VAL A 53 -0.88 8.29 -12.47
C VAL A 53 0.25 8.29 -11.45
N ALA A 54 1.43 8.76 -11.85
CA ALA A 54 2.44 9.18 -10.88
C ALA A 54 2.01 10.54 -10.30
N LEU A 55 2.23 10.75 -9.01
CA LEU A 55 1.99 12.06 -8.42
C LEU A 55 3.20 12.95 -8.75
N GLU A 56 2.97 13.98 -9.55
CA GLU A 56 3.94 15.04 -9.76
C GLU A 56 3.63 16.17 -8.76
N THR A 57 4.58 16.48 -7.91
CA THR A 57 4.42 17.51 -6.85
C THR A 57 4.40 18.93 -7.41
N ASP A 58 4.86 19.12 -8.66
CA ASP A 58 5.03 20.42 -9.28
C ASP A 58 3.77 20.97 -10.01
N ASP A 59 2.81 20.13 -10.33
CA ASP A 59 1.66 20.49 -11.17
C ASP A 59 0.36 20.80 -10.41
N GLY A 60 0.43 21.45 -9.26
CA GLY A 60 -0.75 22.10 -8.64
C GLY A 60 -1.94 21.20 -8.36
N GLY A 61 -1.71 20.02 -7.81
CA GLY A 61 -2.75 19.16 -7.26
C GLY A 61 -3.49 18.33 -8.32
N SER A 62 -3.01 17.13 -8.57
CA SER A 62 -3.81 16.13 -9.28
C SER A 62 -5.04 15.78 -8.44
N ALA A 63 -6.24 15.99 -8.99
CA ALA A 63 -7.49 15.56 -8.37
C ALA A 63 -7.58 14.02 -8.39
N ALA A 64 -6.78 13.35 -7.54
CA ALA A 64 -6.83 11.91 -7.39
C ALA A 64 -7.87 11.53 -6.32
N ASP A 65 -8.70 10.55 -6.62
CA ASP A 65 -9.66 9.98 -5.67
C ASP A 65 -8.98 9.09 -4.63
N GLY A 66 -7.86 8.50 -5.00
CA GLY A 66 -7.03 7.67 -4.14
C GLY A 66 -5.55 7.89 -4.38
N ILE A 67 -4.75 7.65 -3.36
CA ILE A 67 -3.30 7.67 -3.44
C ILE A 67 -2.74 6.42 -2.76
N VAL A 68 -1.69 5.86 -3.34
CA VAL A 68 -0.91 4.78 -2.76
C VAL A 68 0.52 5.26 -2.55
N PHE A 69 0.94 5.32 -1.30
CA PHE A 69 2.33 5.54 -0.94
C PHE A 69 3.07 4.21 -0.84
N ALA A 70 4.22 4.11 -1.48
CA ALA A 70 5.20 3.09 -1.16
C ALA A 70 6.34 3.74 -0.38
N VAL A 71 6.62 3.23 0.81
CA VAL A 71 7.60 3.82 1.73
C VAL A 71 8.47 2.73 2.38
N GLU A 72 9.64 3.11 2.82
CA GLU A 72 10.50 2.25 3.67
C GLU A 72 10.11 2.39 5.15
N ASP A 73 10.43 1.37 5.97
CA ASP A 73 10.17 1.37 7.42
C ASP A 73 11.09 2.33 8.22
N ALA A 74 12.02 2.98 7.55
CA ALA A 74 12.99 3.91 8.12
C ALA A 74 12.94 5.27 7.40
N LEU A 75 11.77 5.93 7.43
CA LEU A 75 11.64 7.29 6.89
C LEU A 75 12.43 8.29 7.73
N ASN A 76 13.40 8.96 7.11
CA ASN A 76 14.07 10.10 7.71
C ASN A 76 13.18 11.36 7.62
N ASN A 77 13.60 12.46 8.28
CA ASN A 77 12.83 13.71 8.30
C ASN A 77 12.63 14.32 6.91
N GLU A 78 13.56 14.14 5.99
CA GLU A 78 13.46 14.63 4.62
C GLU A 78 12.37 13.85 3.86
N ALA A 79 12.40 12.53 3.93
CA ALA A 79 11.39 11.67 3.32
C ALA A 79 9.99 11.94 3.90
N MET A 80 9.88 12.15 5.22
CA MET A 80 8.61 12.55 5.83
C MET A 80 8.12 13.91 5.32
N SER A 81 9.02 14.88 5.12
CA SER A 81 8.64 16.17 4.53
C SER A 81 8.09 16.01 3.12
N VAL A 82 8.65 15.14 2.31
CA VAL A 82 8.14 14.82 0.95
C VAL A 82 6.76 14.18 1.03
N VAL A 83 6.55 13.24 1.97
CA VAL A 83 5.21 12.65 2.20
C VAL A 83 4.20 13.74 2.56
N GLU A 84 4.54 14.63 3.49
CA GLU A 84 3.65 15.71 3.93
C GLU A 84 3.31 16.67 2.79
N GLN A 85 4.29 17.03 1.94
CA GLN A 85 4.06 17.82 0.73
C GLN A 85 3.12 17.10 -0.24
N ALA A 86 3.33 15.80 -0.47
CA ALA A 86 2.46 15.00 -1.32
C ALA A 86 1.02 14.96 -0.79
N LEU A 87 0.84 14.83 0.53
CA LEU A 87 -0.47 14.88 1.17
C LEU A 87 -1.12 16.28 1.07
N ASP A 88 -0.35 17.36 1.13
CA ASP A 88 -0.84 18.74 0.97
C ASP A 88 -1.31 19.03 -0.45
N CYS A 89 -0.73 18.36 -1.46
CA CYS A 89 -1.17 18.46 -2.85
C CYS A 89 -2.52 17.76 -3.12
N LEU A 90 -2.99 16.91 -2.19
CA LEU A 90 -4.26 16.22 -2.33
C LEU A 90 -5.42 17.14 -1.94
N GLY A 91 -6.06 17.75 -2.92
CA GLY A 91 -7.04 18.83 -2.75
C GLY A 91 -8.41 18.45 -2.16
N GLY A 92 -8.61 17.28 -1.58
CA GLY A 92 -9.93 16.84 -1.15
C GLY A 92 -9.97 15.99 0.11
N THR A 93 -10.88 16.32 1.03
CA THR A 93 -11.14 15.59 2.29
C THR A 93 -11.66 14.16 2.09
N GLU A 94 -11.97 13.75 0.85
CA GLU A 94 -12.48 12.43 0.52
C GLU A 94 -11.46 11.53 -0.17
N THR A 95 -10.22 12.01 -0.38
CA THR A 95 -9.17 11.18 -1.00
C THR A 95 -8.82 10.00 -0.10
N ARG A 96 -8.80 8.82 -0.68
CA ARG A 96 -8.45 7.56 -0.02
C ARG A 96 -6.94 7.38 0.01
N VAL A 97 -6.38 7.16 1.18
CA VAL A 97 -4.93 6.98 1.36
C VAL A 97 -4.62 5.54 1.74
N TYR A 98 -3.82 4.90 0.91
CA TYR A 98 -3.30 3.55 1.08
C TYR A 98 -1.79 3.59 1.21
N VAL A 99 -1.22 2.57 1.84
CA VAL A 99 0.23 2.49 1.99
C VAL A 99 0.75 1.08 1.72
N VAL A 100 1.94 1.01 1.12
CA VAL A 100 2.77 -0.18 1.03
C VAL A 100 4.08 0.14 1.75
N VAL A 101 4.33 -0.51 2.86
CA VAL A 101 5.57 -0.32 3.64
C VAL A 101 6.50 -1.47 3.34
N GLN A 102 7.70 -1.17 2.85
CA GLN A 102 8.79 -2.12 2.80
C GLN A 102 9.51 -2.13 4.15
N ALA A 103 9.54 -3.28 4.80
CA ALA A 103 10.13 -3.44 6.12
C ALA A 103 11.23 -4.50 6.14
N ASP A 104 12.14 -4.36 7.10
CA ASP A 104 13.12 -5.39 7.40
C ASP A 104 12.42 -6.62 8.01
N CYS A 105 12.79 -7.81 7.54
CA CYS A 105 12.29 -9.08 8.08
C CYS A 105 12.65 -9.30 9.57
N GLU A 106 13.70 -8.64 10.05
CA GLU A 106 14.19 -8.79 11.44
C GLU A 106 13.57 -7.76 12.39
N SER A 107 12.98 -6.68 11.87
CA SER A 107 12.48 -5.56 12.69
C SER A 107 11.17 -4.98 12.15
N PRO A 108 10.10 -5.77 12.04
CA PRO A 108 8.82 -5.29 11.47
C PRO A 108 8.16 -4.20 12.33
N GLU A 109 8.58 -4.00 13.60
CA GLU A 109 8.01 -3.01 14.50
C GLU A 109 8.25 -1.56 14.03
N ARG A 110 9.31 -1.32 13.26
CA ARG A 110 9.59 0.01 12.68
C ARG A 110 8.47 0.45 11.76
N ALA A 111 7.88 -0.50 11.02
CA ALA A 111 6.76 -0.22 10.15
C ALA A 111 5.57 0.37 10.90
N HIS A 112 5.29 -0.07 12.15
CA HIS A 112 4.22 0.50 12.97
C HIS A 112 4.42 1.98 13.26
N THR A 113 5.67 2.40 13.52
CA THR A 113 5.99 3.82 13.77
C THR A 113 5.71 4.67 12.51
N VAL A 114 6.18 4.20 11.34
CA VAL A 114 5.95 4.89 10.07
C VAL A 114 4.48 4.95 9.74
N VAL A 115 3.76 3.85 9.88
CA VAL A 115 2.30 3.79 9.67
C VAL A 115 1.56 4.75 10.60
N GLY A 116 1.94 4.81 11.88
CA GLY A 116 1.38 5.75 12.85
C GLY A 116 1.54 7.21 12.40
N HIS A 117 2.74 7.60 11.99
CA HIS A 117 3.00 8.96 11.49
C HIS A 117 2.19 9.29 10.22
N LEU A 118 2.12 8.35 9.27
CA LEU A 118 1.34 8.55 8.04
C LEU A 118 -0.15 8.70 8.33
N ARG A 119 -0.68 7.84 9.21
CA ARG A 119 -2.08 7.90 9.63
C ARG A 119 -2.39 9.23 10.31
N GLU A 120 -1.58 9.66 11.28
CA GLU A 120 -1.74 10.96 11.94
C GLU A 120 -1.66 12.12 10.94
N ALA A 121 -0.75 12.06 9.97
CA ALA A 121 -0.64 13.07 8.93
C ALA A 121 -1.90 13.17 8.06
N CYS A 122 -2.52 12.01 7.74
CA CYS A 122 -3.80 11.94 7.02
C CYS A 122 -4.95 12.50 7.87
N GLU A 123 -5.04 12.11 9.14
CA GLU A 123 -6.08 12.55 10.07
C GLU A 123 -6.06 14.08 10.26
N ARG A 124 -4.86 14.67 10.43
CA ARG A 124 -4.69 16.14 10.53
C ARG A 124 -5.22 16.89 9.31
N ARG A 125 -5.16 16.27 8.12
CA ARG A 125 -5.63 16.84 6.84
C ARG A 125 -7.06 16.46 6.48
N GLY A 126 -7.72 15.66 7.29
CA GLY A 126 -9.07 15.17 7.02
C GLY A 126 -9.14 14.18 5.87
N LEU A 127 -8.01 13.57 5.46
CA LEU A 127 -7.94 12.53 4.45
C LEU A 127 -8.45 11.19 5.01
N SER A 128 -8.95 10.33 4.14
CA SER A 128 -9.48 9.03 4.54
C SER A 128 -8.37 7.98 4.56
N TRP A 129 -7.84 7.68 5.74
CA TRP A 129 -6.93 6.55 5.93
C TRP A 129 -7.63 5.23 5.66
N CYS A 130 -7.10 4.43 4.75
CA CYS A 130 -7.67 3.15 4.32
C CYS A 130 -6.79 1.94 4.67
N GLY A 131 -5.65 2.17 5.34
CA GLY A 131 -4.72 1.11 5.70
C GLY A 131 -3.81 0.71 4.54
N GLY A 132 -3.21 -0.47 4.65
CA GLY A 132 -2.24 -0.91 3.65
C GLY A 132 -1.62 -2.26 3.96
N ILE A 133 -0.45 -2.50 3.41
CA ILE A 133 0.33 -3.71 3.64
C ILE A 133 1.74 -3.37 4.10
N VAL A 134 2.28 -4.23 4.95
CA VAL A 134 3.70 -4.22 5.34
C VAL A 134 4.35 -5.45 4.71
N VAL A 135 5.32 -5.21 3.85
CA VAL A 135 6.09 -6.24 3.15
C VAL A 135 7.40 -6.45 3.88
N CYS A 136 7.45 -7.48 4.74
CA CYS A 136 8.61 -7.82 5.56
C CYS A 136 9.65 -8.61 4.74
N ALA A 137 10.16 -7.99 3.69
CA ALA A 137 11.11 -8.64 2.76
C ALA A 137 12.54 -8.11 2.86
N GLY A 138 12.75 -7.01 3.57
CA GLY A 138 14.03 -6.30 3.56
C GLY A 138 14.36 -5.73 2.18
N SER A 139 15.63 -5.42 1.95
CA SER A 139 16.12 -4.97 0.64
C SER A 139 16.22 -6.12 -0.36
N GLY A 140 16.00 -5.82 -1.65
CA GLY A 140 16.19 -6.76 -2.76
C GLY A 140 14.92 -7.48 -3.19
N ILE A 141 13.73 -7.09 -2.71
CA ILE A 141 12.46 -7.69 -3.14
C ILE A 141 12.23 -7.53 -4.66
N ALA A 142 12.79 -6.49 -5.28
CA ALA A 142 12.75 -6.31 -6.74
C ALA A 142 13.32 -7.50 -7.53
N ALA A 143 14.20 -8.30 -6.93
CA ALA A 143 14.71 -9.54 -7.54
C ALA A 143 13.57 -10.56 -7.82
N LEU A 144 12.45 -10.45 -7.12
CA LEU A 144 11.28 -11.31 -7.36
C LEU A 144 10.44 -10.90 -8.59
N ARG A 145 10.80 -9.82 -9.29
CA ARG A 145 10.02 -9.31 -10.44
C ARG A 145 9.73 -10.39 -11.48
N HIS A 146 10.68 -11.28 -11.72
CA HIS A 146 10.55 -12.36 -12.70
C HIS A 146 10.06 -13.69 -12.09
N SER A 147 9.84 -13.72 -10.77
CA SER A 147 9.29 -14.90 -10.10
C SER A 147 7.77 -14.96 -10.29
N PRO A 148 7.19 -16.15 -10.47
CA PRO A 148 5.74 -16.31 -10.55
C PRO A 148 5.07 -15.78 -9.27
N ARG A 149 3.96 -15.05 -9.39
CA ARG A 149 3.19 -14.51 -8.24
C ARG A 149 2.82 -15.60 -7.22
N MET A 150 2.47 -16.79 -7.68
CA MET A 150 2.14 -17.96 -6.84
C MET A 150 3.35 -18.82 -6.50
N GLY A 151 4.57 -18.40 -6.85
CA GLY A 151 5.81 -19.08 -6.46
C GLY A 151 6.08 -18.95 -4.97
N LEU A 152 6.74 -19.93 -4.36
CA LEU A 152 6.98 -20.04 -2.91
C LEU A 152 7.50 -18.73 -2.29
N LEU A 153 8.45 -18.07 -2.93
CA LEU A 153 9.08 -16.86 -2.39
C LEU A 153 8.20 -15.62 -2.54
N ARG A 154 7.41 -15.50 -3.62
CA ARG A 154 6.62 -14.30 -3.92
C ARG A 154 5.18 -14.39 -3.42
N ARG A 155 4.65 -15.59 -3.24
CA ARG A 155 3.25 -15.84 -2.89
C ARG A 155 2.74 -15.04 -1.69
N PRO A 156 3.43 -14.99 -0.53
CA PRO A 156 2.90 -14.24 0.63
C PRO A 156 2.70 -12.75 0.33
N PHE A 157 3.64 -12.15 -0.41
CA PHE A 157 3.56 -10.74 -0.79
C PHE A 157 2.45 -10.51 -1.82
N SER A 158 2.30 -11.43 -2.79
CA SER A 158 1.22 -11.37 -3.78
C SER A 158 -0.16 -11.50 -3.13
N GLU A 159 -0.32 -12.38 -2.14
CA GLU A 159 -1.58 -12.55 -1.40
C GLU A 159 -1.92 -11.28 -0.57
N ALA A 160 -0.93 -10.64 0.05
CA ALA A 160 -1.14 -9.35 0.72
C ALA A 160 -1.49 -8.25 -0.28
N MET A 161 -0.79 -8.22 -1.43
CA MET A 161 -1.06 -7.27 -2.50
C MET A 161 -2.49 -7.43 -3.04
N ASP A 162 -2.98 -8.66 -3.21
CA ASP A 162 -4.35 -8.92 -3.68
C ASP A 162 -5.42 -8.39 -2.69
N LYS A 163 -5.14 -8.40 -1.37
CA LYS A 163 -6.01 -7.78 -0.37
C LYS A 163 -6.05 -6.26 -0.54
N LEU A 164 -4.89 -5.62 -0.76
CA LEU A 164 -4.80 -4.20 -1.03
C LEU A 164 -5.52 -3.83 -2.33
N VAL A 165 -5.35 -4.64 -3.40
CA VAL A 165 -6.09 -4.46 -4.66
C VAL A 165 -7.59 -4.48 -4.43
N GLY A 166 -8.08 -5.40 -3.60
CA GLY A 166 -9.50 -5.46 -3.22
C GLY A 166 -9.98 -4.15 -2.60
N ALA A 167 -9.24 -3.61 -1.63
CA ALA A 167 -9.56 -2.35 -0.95
C ALA A 167 -9.53 -1.15 -1.90
N VAL A 168 -8.47 -1.04 -2.71
CA VAL A 168 -8.32 0.05 -3.69
C VAL A 168 -9.44 0.03 -4.72
N ARG A 169 -9.80 -1.15 -5.25
CA ARG A 169 -10.88 -1.29 -6.23
C ARG A 169 -12.24 -0.92 -5.67
N MET A 170 -12.49 -1.25 -4.40
CA MET A 170 -13.74 -0.90 -3.73
C MET A 170 -13.71 0.51 -3.14
N GLY A 171 -12.55 1.17 -3.14
CA GLY A 171 -12.35 2.50 -2.57
C GLY A 171 -12.76 2.55 -1.10
N CYS A 172 -12.37 1.54 -0.32
CA CYS A 172 -12.66 1.45 1.11
C CYS A 172 -11.43 0.97 1.89
N SER A 173 -11.53 0.90 3.21
CA SER A 173 -10.45 0.37 4.02
C SER A 173 -10.18 -1.11 3.73
N ILE A 174 -8.93 -1.53 3.93
CA ILE A 174 -8.55 -2.94 3.76
C ILE A 174 -9.37 -3.85 4.67
N GLU A 175 -9.66 -3.39 5.89
CA GLU A 175 -10.50 -4.12 6.85
C GLU A 175 -11.91 -4.33 6.31
N HIS A 176 -12.51 -3.27 5.76
CA HIS A 176 -13.85 -3.36 5.19
C HIS A 176 -13.88 -4.28 3.95
N ALA A 177 -12.90 -4.16 3.08
CA ALA A 177 -12.75 -5.02 1.90
C ALA A 177 -12.64 -6.50 2.26
N GLN A 178 -11.88 -6.84 3.31
CA GLN A 178 -11.74 -8.22 3.77
C GLN A 178 -13.05 -8.76 4.36
N ARG A 179 -13.77 -7.96 5.14
CA ARG A 179 -15.09 -8.36 5.68
C ARG A 179 -16.09 -8.68 4.56
N LEU A 180 -16.12 -7.85 3.53
CA LEU A 180 -17.01 -8.05 2.37
C LEU A 180 -16.61 -9.28 1.53
N GLY A 181 -15.31 -9.58 1.45
CA GLY A 181 -14.78 -10.75 0.74
C GLY A 181 -14.94 -12.07 1.50
N GLY A 182 -15.54 -12.08 2.69
CA GLY A 182 -15.69 -13.26 3.53
C GLY A 182 -14.38 -13.74 4.17
N GLY A 183 -13.33 -12.93 4.14
CA GLY A 183 -12.06 -13.20 4.80
C GLY A 183 -12.13 -12.91 6.31
N ASN A 184 -11.36 -13.69 7.10
CA ASN A 184 -11.17 -13.40 8.51
C ASN A 184 -10.30 -12.15 8.66
N ALA A 185 -10.82 -11.15 9.37
CA ALA A 185 -10.08 -9.93 9.73
C ALA A 185 -9.00 -10.19 10.82
N GLU A 186 -8.83 -11.44 11.23
CA GLU A 186 -7.92 -11.85 12.34
C GLU A 186 -6.43 -11.55 12.09
N ASN A 187 -6.05 -11.32 10.83
CA ASN A 187 -4.67 -10.99 10.45
C ASN A 187 -4.45 -9.49 10.21
N LEU A 188 -5.38 -8.65 10.60
CA LEU A 188 -5.23 -7.20 10.54
C LEU A 188 -4.63 -6.69 11.83
N GLY A 189 -3.53 -5.96 11.73
CA GLY A 189 -3.03 -5.14 12.83
C GLY A 189 -4.05 -4.06 13.23
N THR A 190 -3.89 -3.51 14.43
CA THR A 190 -4.77 -2.47 15.00
C THR A 190 -4.89 -1.20 14.11
N ASP A 191 -3.96 -1.00 13.17
CA ASP A 191 -3.87 0.15 12.29
C ASP A 191 -4.44 -0.10 10.88
N GLY A 192 -5.16 -1.21 10.68
CA GLY A 192 -5.68 -1.60 9.37
C GLY A 192 -4.60 -2.09 8.39
N MET A 193 -3.47 -2.60 8.93
CA MET A 193 -2.36 -3.09 8.12
C MET A 193 -2.35 -4.61 8.03
N VAL A 194 -1.99 -5.13 6.85
CA VAL A 194 -1.73 -6.56 6.60
C VAL A 194 -0.22 -6.77 6.54
N PHE A 195 0.29 -7.62 7.41
CA PHE A 195 1.70 -8.01 7.41
C PHE A 195 1.91 -9.21 6.50
N ALA A 196 2.89 -9.10 5.59
CA ALA A 196 3.33 -10.16 4.70
C ALA A 196 4.77 -10.52 5.04
N GLU A 197 4.95 -11.72 5.56
CA GLU A 197 6.26 -12.27 5.90
C GLU A 197 6.71 -13.29 4.85
N PRO A 198 8.03 -13.46 4.64
CA PRO A 198 8.55 -14.49 3.77
C PRO A 198 8.06 -15.90 4.18
N ALA A 199 7.78 -16.75 3.19
CA ALA A 199 7.41 -18.16 3.46
C ALA A 199 8.55 -19.00 4.03
N VAL A 200 9.77 -18.44 4.08
CA VAL A 200 10.98 -19.09 4.59
C VAL A 200 11.58 -18.25 5.73
N PRO A 201 12.27 -18.86 6.70
CA PRO A 201 12.91 -18.12 7.79
C PRO A 201 13.85 -17.02 7.28
N ALA A 202 13.92 -15.89 8.02
CA ALA A 202 14.69 -14.70 7.64
C ALA A 202 16.16 -14.99 7.22
N PRO A 203 16.95 -15.88 7.89
CA PRO A 203 18.30 -16.17 7.43
C PRO A 203 18.35 -16.81 6.03
N ILE A 204 17.38 -17.67 5.71
CA ILE A 204 17.29 -18.33 4.39
C ILE A 204 16.82 -17.29 3.34
N TRP A 205 15.86 -16.45 3.72
CA TRP A 205 15.38 -15.35 2.89
C TRP A 205 16.52 -14.41 2.52
N ASN A 206 17.24 -13.88 3.52
CA ASN A 206 18.34 -12.96 3.32
C ASN A 206 19.47 -13.55 2.46
N LEU A 207 19.72 -14.87 2.56
CA LEU A 207 20.69 -15.54 1.70
C LEU A 207 20.20 -15.63 0.25
N SER A 208 18.90 -15.83 0.02
CA SER A 208 18.31 -15.94 -1.32
C SER A 208 18.24 -14.60 -2.06
N MET A 209 18.21 -13.48 -1.34
CA MET A 209 18.13 -12.12 -1.89
C MET A 209 19.52 -11.48 -2.16
N ARG A 210 20.59 -12.05 -1.62
CA ARG A 210 21.98 -11.59 -1.84
C ARG A 210 22.54 -12.09 -3.19
N LYS A 211 21.95 -11.68 -4.30
CA LYS A 211 22.53 -11.95 -5.62
C LYS A 211 22.94 -10.69 -6.32
#